data_b11ee39748ca7b179a9348700673722f
#
_entry.id   b11ee39748ca7b179a9348700673722f
#
_cell.length_a   1.000
_cell.length_b   1.000
_cell.length_c   1.000
_cell.angle_alpha   90.00
_cell.angle_beta   90.00
_cell.angle_gamma   90.00
#
_symmetry.space_group_name_H-M   'P 1'
#
loop_
_entity.id
_entity.type
_entity.pdbx_description
1 polymer ?
#
loop_
_entity_poly.entity_id
_entity_poly.type
_entity_poly.pdbx_seq_one_letter_code
_entity_poly.pdbx_strand_id
1 'polypeptide(L)'
;SPEELINPTNKNNPGHGLVKKPTKNWYLPLNKYQDWLKKWILEGHKEWRTNVYGQCKSWLDMDLQPRAMTRDLDWGIPVPVEGADGKVLYVWFDAPIGYISNTKELCDAHPEKWGTWQKWWQDPETRLVHFIGKDNIVFHCIIFPTMLKAHGDYILPDNVPANEFLNLEDD
;
A
#
# COMPACT_ATOMS: atom_id res chain seq x y z
N SER A 1 7.60 7.39 -12.63
CA SER A 1 6.89 7.44 -13.94
C SER A 1 7.92 7.61 -15.06
N PRO A 2 7.67 7.05 -16.27
CA PRO A 2 8.55 7.33 -17.44
C PRO A 2 8.66 8.81 -17.78
N GLU A 3 7.69 9.62 -17.36
CA GLU A 3 7.65 11.08 -17.58
C GLU A 3 8.57 11.86 -16.64
N GLU A 4 8.97 11.25 -15.52
CA GLU A 4 9.90 11.81 -14.54
C GLU A 4 11.37 11.57 -14.91
N LEU A 5 11.63 10.74 -15.94
CA LEU A 5 12.98 10.40 -16.36
C LEU A 5 13.55 11.48 -17.26
N ILE A 6 14.68 12.07 -16.85
CA ILE A 6 15.44 13.06 -17.64
C ILE A 6 16.54 12.31 -18.40
N ASN A 7 16.50 12.34 -19.74
CA ASN A 7 17.48 11.68 -20.62
C ASN A 7 17.79 10.24 -20.23
N PRO A 8 16.76 9.37 -20.11
CA PRO A 8 16.97 8.01 -19.63
C PRO A 8 17.82 7.22 -20.63
N THR A 9 18.80 6.47 -20.10
CA THR A 9 19.67 5.56 -20.87
C THR A 9 19.52 4.14 -20.39
N ASN A 10 19.69 3.17 -21.28
CA ASN A 10 19.75 1.76 -20.90
C ASN A 10 21.13 1.44 -20.32
N LYS A 11 21.20 1.12 -19.02
CA LYS A 11 22.47 0.78 -18.33
C LYS A 11 23.17 -0.44 -18.93
N ASN A 12 22.40 -1.41 -19.43
CA ASN A 12 22.94 -2.65 -19.98
C ASN A 12 23.30 -2.53 -21.46
N ASN A 13 22.80 -1.51 -22.15
CA ASN A 13 23.08 -1.27 -23.56
C ASN A 13 22.98 0.23 -23.89
N PRO A 14 23.99 1.03 -23.54
CA PRO A 14 23.96 2.49 -23.68
C PRO A 14 23.77 3.00 -25.12
N GLY A 15 24.03 2.16 -26.12
CA GLY A 15 23.87 2.51 -27.53
C GLY A 15 22.46 2.32 -28.10
N HIS A 16 21.55 1.72 -27.33
CA HIS A 16 20.16 1.53 -27.75
C HIS A 16 19.25 2.58 -27.13
N GLY A 17 18.57 3.34 -27.97
CA GLY A 17 17.55 4.29 -27.54
C GLY A 17 16.38 3.58 -26.83
N LEU A 18 15.81 4.25 -25.82
CA LEU A 18 14.60 3.78 -25.15
C LEU A 18 13.37 4.12 -26.02
N VAL A 19 12.48 3.15 -26.17
CA VAL A 19 11.22 3.31 -26.91
C VAL A 19 10.07 3.39 -25.90
N LYS A 20 9.25 4.43 -26.04
CA LYS A 20 7.99 4.53 -25.29
C LYS A 20 6.99 3.52 -25.85
N LYS A 21 6.51 2.61 -25.02
CA LYS A 21 5.48 1.63 -25.37
C LYS A 21 4.21 1.95 -24.56
N PRO A 22 3.06 2.15 -25.21
CA PRO A 22 1.80 2.30 -24.49
C PRO A 22 1.44 0.98 -23.81
N THR A 23 0.96 1.06 -22.57
CA THR A 23 0.46 -0.08 -21.83
C THR A 23 -0.84 0.29 -21.10
N LYS A 24 -1.76 -0.67 -21.01
CA LYS A 24 -3.00 -0.55 -20.24
C LYS A 24 -2.77 -1.07 -18.84
N ASN A 25 -3.11 -0.30 -17.83
CA ASN A 25 -3.03 -0.72 -16.44
C ASN A 25 -4.34 -0.42 -15.70
N TRP A 26 -4.57 -1.15 -14.62
CA TRP A 26 -5.65 -0.88 -13.65
C TRP A 26 -5.11 -0.03 -12.51
N TYR A 27 -5.94 0.87 -11.99
CA TYR A 27 -5.52 1.85 -11.02
C TYR A 27 -6.43 1.84 -9.80
N LEU A 28 -5.82 1.89 -8.60
CA LEU A 28 -6.51 2.26 -7.38
C LEU A 28 -6.75 3.78 -7.42
N PRO A 29 -8.01 4.25 -7.41
CA PRO A 29 -8.32 5.66 -7.55
C PRO A 29 -8.14 6.40 -6.22
N LEU A 30 -6.90 6.55 -5.73
CA LEU A 30 -6.58 7.21 -4.44
C LEU A 30 -7.18 8.63 -4.35
N ASN A 31 -7.22 9.35 -5.46
CA ASN A 31 -7.82 10.68 -5.55
C ASN A 31 -9.28 10.72 -5.09
N LYS A 32 -10.05 9.64 -5.31
CA LYS A 32 -11.45 9.55 -4.83
C LYS A 32 -11.58 9.34 -3.32
N TYR A 33 -10.50 8.94 -2.66
CA TYR A 33 -10.46 8.70 -1.22
C TYR A 33 -9.75 9.82 -0.45
N GLN A 34 -9.25 10.85 -1.13
CA GLN A 34 -8.46 11.91 -0.53
C GLN A 34 -9.19 12.64 0.61
N ASP A 35 -10.44 13.04 0.40
CA ASP A 35 -11.22 13.76 1.42
C ASP A 35 -11.51 12.87 2.63
N TRP A 36 -11.81 11.59 2.39
CA TRP A 36 -11.97 10.62 3.46
C TRP A 36 -10.66 10.42 4.24
N LEU A 37 -9.52 10.28 3.56
CA LEU A 37 -8.20 10.16 4.20
C LEU A 37 -7.84 11.40 5.01
N LYS A 38 -8.11 12.60 4.48
CA LYS A 38 -7.90 13.87 5.22
C LYS A 38 -8.71 13.87 6.51
N LYS A 39 -9.98 13.53 6.45
CA LYS A 39 -10.84 13.46 7.63
C LYS A 39 -10.37 12.38 8.61
N TRP A 40 -10.11 11.17 8.11
CA TRP A 40 -9.71 10.05 8.95
C TRP A 40 -8.36 10.30 9.63
N ILE A 41 -7.33 10.75 8.91
CA ILE A 41 -5.99 10.94 9.46
C ILE A 41 -5.87 12.31 10.17
N LEU A 42 -6.15 13.40 9.45
CA LEU A 42 -5.79 14.73 9.95
C LEU A 42 -6.74 15.24 11.06
N GLU A 43 -7.98 14.76 11.09
CA GLU A 43 -8.93 15.08 12.14
C GLU A 43 -9.02 13.98 13.20
N GLY A 44 -8.95 12.71 12.78
CA GLY A 44 -9.19 11.55 13.63
C GLY A 44 -7.97 10.98 14.34
N HIS A 45 -6.75 11.22 13.84
CA HIS A 45 -5.52 10.59 14.35
C HIS A 45 -4.40 11.61 14.64
N LYS A 46 -4.73 12.71 15.29
CA LYS A 46 -3.76 13.74 15.70
C LYS A 46 -2.75 13.24 16.74
N GLU A 47 -3.08 12.16 17.43
CA GLU A 47 -2.25 11.48 18.43
C GLU A 47 -1.13 10.62 17.82
N TRP A 48 -1.17 10.34 16.51
CA TRP A 48 -0.10 9.60 15.86
C TRP A 48 1.23 10.32 15.98
N ARG A 49 2.33 9.56 15.95
CA ARG A 49 3.69 10.15 16.04
C ARG A 49 3.87 11.26 15.00
N THR A 50 4.59 12.30 15.38
CA THR A 50 4.80 13.52 14.58
C THR A 50 5.36 13.21 13.18
N ASN A 51 6.30 12.25 13.06
CA ASN A 51 6.85 11.85 11.77
C ASN A 51 5.79 11.17 10.89
N VAL A 52 4.95 10.32 11.45
CA VAL A 52 3.87 9.64 10.71
C VAL A 52 2.80 10.63 10.27
N TYR A 53 2.28 11.43 11.22
CA TYR A 53 1.27 12.43 10.93
C TYR A 53 1.77 13.48 9.91
N GLY A 54 3.00 13.96 10.08
CA GLY A 54 3.60 14.96 9.20
C GLY A 54 3.79 14.44 7.77
N GLN A 55 4.24 13.20 7.61
CA GLN A 55 4.39 12.59 6.29
C GLN A 55 3.03 12.35 5.62
N CYS A 56 2.03 11.87 6.36
CA CYS A 56 0.66 11.72 5.85
C CYS A 56 0.10 13.07 5.40
N LYS A 57 0.25 14.11 6.24
CA LYS A 57 -0.19 15.47 5.91
C LYS A 57 0.47 15.98 4.64
N SER A 58 1.79 15.85 4.51
CA SER A 58 2.52 16.26 3.32
C SER A 58 1.99 15.58 2.04
N TRP A 59 1.66 14.30 2.10
CA TRP A 59 1.06 13.58 0.98
C TRP A 59 -0.37 14.01 0.67
N LEU A 60 -1.17 14.29 1.69
CA LEU A 60 -2.56 14.70 1.55
C LEU A 60 -2.72 16.18 1.16
N ASP A 61 -1.71 17.01 1.39
CA ASP A 61 -1.67 18.39 0.90
C ASP A 61 -1.37 18.46 -0.61
N MET A 62 -0.73 17.42 -1.16
CA MET A 62 -0.63 17.22 -2.60
C MET A 62 -1.87 16.47 -3.09
N ASP A 63 -2.32 16.76 -4.32
CA ASP A 63 -3.42 15.99 -4.91
C ASP A 63 -3.01 14.55 -5.18
N LEU A 64 -3.64 13.61 -4.46
CA LEU A 64 -3.38 12.20 -4.65
C LEU A 64 -3.75 11.75 -6.06
N GLN A 65 -2.83 11.06 -6.71
CA GLN A 65 -3.04 10.52 -8.04
C GLN A 65 -3.45 9.04 -8.00
N PRO A 66 -4.24 8.56 -8.97
CA PRO A 66 -4.51 7.13 -9.11
C PRO A 66 -3.21 6.32 -9.18
N ARG A 67 -3.15 5.21 -8.46
CA ARG A 67 -1.95 4.38 -8.37
C ARG A 67 -2.11 3.08 -9.15
N ALA A 68 -1.19 2.81 -10.07
CA ALA A 68 -1.23 1.58 -10.87
C ALA A 68 -1.06 0.34 -9.99
N MET A 69 -2.03 -0.59 -10.11
CA MET A 69 -2.08 -1.87 -9.38
C MET A 69 -1.49 -3.02 -10.16
N THR A 70 -1.21 -2.84 -11.45
CA THR A 70 -0.77 -3.91 -12.36
C THR A 70 0.55 -3.59 -13.01
N ARG A 71 1.24 -4.63 -13.49
CA ARG A 71 2.52 -4.53 -14.21
C ARG A 71 2.56 -5.51 -15.38
N ASP A 72 3.35 -5.17 -16.40
CA ASP A 72 3.73 -6.06 -17.51
C ASP A 72 4.97 -6.86 -17.09
N LEU A 73 4.75 -8.00 -16.44
CA LEU A 73 5.81 -8.90 -15.98
C LEU A 73 5.39 -10.35 -16.25
N ASP A 74 6.39 -11.20 -16.47
CA ASP A 74 6.18 -12.62 -16.73
C ASP A 74 5.96 -13.44 -15.46
N TRP A 75 6.29 -12.87 -14.29
CA TRP A 75 6.17 -13.52 -12.99
C TRP A 75 5.37 -12.66 -12.02
N GLY A 76 4.44 -13.26 -11.32
CA GLY A 76 3.59 -12.62 -10.31
C GLY A 76 2.19 -13.24 -10.27
N ILE A 77 1.31 -12.64 -9.46
CA ILE A 77 -0.10 -13.04 -9.36
C ILE A 77 -0.85 -12.50 -10.57
N PRO A 78 -1.44 -13.38 -11.42
CA PRO A 78 -2.22 -12.94 -12.56
C PRO A 78 -3.38 -12.04 -12.14
N VAL A 79 -3.67 -11.03 -12.93
CA VAL A 79 -4.80 -10.11 -12.66
C VAL A 79 -6.11 -10.80 -13.02
N PRO A 80 -7.04 -11.04 -12.06
CA PRO A 80 -8.23 -11.88 -12.28
C PRO A 80 -9.40 -11.08 -12.89
N VAL A 81 -9.14 -10.29 -13.94
CA VAL A 81 -10.19 -9.52 -14.63
C VAL A 81 -10.05 -9.67 -16.14
N GLU A 82 -11.17 -9.57 -16.84
CA GLU A 82 -11.22 -9.65 -18.29
C GLU A 82 -10.36 -8.56 -18.96
N GLY A 83 -9.62 -8.93 -20.00
CA GLY A 83 -8.73 -8.04 -20.75
C GLY A 83 -7.42 -7.69 -20.03
N ALA A 84 -7.06 -8.46 -18.99
CA ALA A 84 -5.81 -8.31 -18.26
C ALA A 84 -4.76 -9.39 -18.60
N ASP A 85 -4.88 -10.02 -19.76
CA ASP A 85 -3.93 -11.04 -20.21
C ASP A 85 -2.50 -10.50 -20.23
N GLY A 86 -1.55 -11.27 -19.69
CA GLY A 86 -0.15 -10.88 -19.56
C GLY A 86 0.12 -9.80 -18.50
N LYS A 87 -0.85 -9.52 -17.62
CA LYS A 87 -0.69 -8.61 -16.49
C LYS A 87 -0.62 -9.38 -15.19
N VAL A 88 0.21 -8.87 -14.28
CA VAL A 88 0.29 -9.34 -12.89
C VAL A 88 -0.01 -8.21 -11.92
N LEU A 89 -0.42 -8.55 -10.72
CA LEU A 89 -0.54 -7.57 -9.63
C LEU A 89 0.84 -7.02 -9.28
N TYR A 90 0.88 -5.73 -9.01
CA TYR A 90 2.09 -5.09 -8.50
C TYR A 90 2.34 -5.54 -7.05
N VAL A 91 3.53 -6.07 -6.79
CA VAL A 91 3.88 -6.68 -5.49
C VAL A 91 3.56 -5.79 -4.28
N TRP A 92 3.78 -4.50 -4.38
CA TRP A 92 3.44 -3.57 -3.29
C TRP A 92 1.95 -3.28 -3.15
N PHE A 93 1.14 -3.71 -4.11
CA PHE A 93 -0.31 -3.61 -4.01
C PHE A 93 -0.90 -4.82 -3.26
N ASP A 94 -0.42 -6.02 -3.53
CA ASP A 94 -0.92 -7.24 -2.89
C ASP A 94 -0.21 -7.61 -1.58
N ALA A 95 1.03 -7.14 -1.37
CA ALA A 95 1.83 -7.46 -0.18
C ALA A 95 1.11 -7.25 1.17
N PRO A 96 0.35 -6.16 1.41
CA PRO A 96 -0.33 -5.99 2.71
C PRO A 96 -1.45 -6.98 2.96
N ILE A 97 -1.98 -7.65 1.93
CA ILE A 97 -2.96 -8.73 2.09
C ILE A 97 -2.35 -9.90 2.87
N GLY A 98 -1.02 -10.02 2.84
CA GLY A 98 -0.26 -10.98 3.62
C GLY A 98 -0.55 -10.92 5.12
N TYR A 99 -0.83 -9.75 5.68
CA TYR A 99 -1.24 -9.61 7.09
C TYR A 99 -2.53 -10.37 7.39
N ILE A 100 -3.51 -10.25 6.49
CA ILE A 100 -4.79 -10.94 6.60
C ILE A 100 -4.60 -12.44 6.38
N SER A 101 -3.82 -12.82 5.36
CA SER A 101 -3.53 -14.21 5.01
C SER A 101 -2.84 -14.95 6.15
N ASN A 102 -1.83 -14.35 6.79
CA ASN A 102 -1.12 -14.93 7.93
C ASN A 102 -2.05 -15.12 9.13
N THR A 103 -2.93 -14.14 9.39
CA THR A 103 -3.95 -14.27 10.44
C THR A 103 -4.90 -15.41 10.13
N LYS A 104 -5.34 -15.52 8.87
CA LYS A 104 -6.24 -16.59 8.43
C LYS A 104 -5.57 -17.96 8.59
N GLU A 105 -4.33 -18.12 8.13
CA GLU A 105 -3.58 -19.36 8.28
C GLU A 105 -3.47 -19.80 9.73
N LEU A 106 -3.13 -18.86 10.64
CA LEU A 106 -3.05 -19.14 12.08
C LEU A 106 -4.40 -19.59 12.66
N CYS A 107 -5.49 -18.90 12.30
CA CYS A 107 -6.83 -19.23 12.77
C CYS A 107 -7.31 -20.57 12.23
N ASP A 108 -7.05 -20.86 10.96
CA ASP A 108 -7.42 -22.14 10.34
C ASP A 108 -6.64 -23.33 10.96
N ALA A 109 -5.38 -23.11 11.32
CA ALA A 109 -4.55 -24.12 11.98
C ALA A 109 -4.94 -24.38 13.46
N HIS A 110 -5.45 -23.37 14.16
CA HIS A 110 -5.77 -23.43 15.60
C HIS A 110 -7.09 -22.74 15.94
N PRO A 111 -8.22 -23.19 15.34
CA PRO A 111 -9.51 -22.52 15.50
C PRO A 111 -10.04 -22.50 16.94
N GLU A 112 -9.69 -23.51 17.74
CA GLU A 112 -10.05 -23.62 19.15
C GLU A 112 -9.41 -22.52 20.01
N LYS A 113 -8.25 -22.01 19.59
CA LYS A 113 -7.50 -20.98 20.31
C LYS A 113 -7.76 -19.57 19.79
N TRP A 114 -7.80 -19.41 18.47
CA TRP A 114 -7.82 -18.10 17.81
C TRP A 114 -9.16 -17.73 17.19
N GLY A 115 -10.08 -18.70 17.08
CA GLY A 115 -11.38 -18.51 16.43
C GLY A 115 -11.25 -18.28 14.92
N THR A 116 -12.06 -17.39 14.36
CA THR A 116 -12.01 -17.07 12.94
C THR A 116 -11.18 -15.82 12.66
N TRP A 117 -10.56 -15.74 11.49
CA TRP A 117 -9.76 -14.58 11.09
C TRP A 117 -10.58 -13.28 10.99
N GLN A 118 -11.89 -13.38 10.71
CA GLN A 118 -12.80 -12.23 10.67
C GLN A 118 -12.87 -11.52 12.02
N LYS A 119 -12.83 -12.25 13.13
CA LYS A 119 -12.77 -11.66 14.46
C LYS A 119 -11.60 -10.69 14.63
N TRP A 120 -10.51 -10.92 13.93
CA TRP A 120 -9.30 -10.10 14.02
C TRP A 120 -9.28 -8.93 13.02
N TRP A 121 -9.97 -9.07 11.90
CA TRP A 121 -9.89 -8.09 10.82
C TRP A 121 -11.20 -7.35 10.51
N GLN A 122 -12.32 -7.82 11.05
CA GLN A 122 -13.66 -7.27 10.75
C GLN A 122 -14.43 -6.87 12.03
N ASP A 123 -13.94 -7.23 13.21
CA ASP A 123 -14.57 -6.86 14.47
C ASP A 123 -14.14 -5.45 14.88
N PRO A 124 -15.06 -4.48 15.04
CA PRO A 124 -14.75 -3.11 15.41
C PRO A 124 -14.11 -2.95 16.79
N GLU A 125 -14.19 -3.95 17.67
CA GLU A 125 -13.51 -3.96 18.96
C GLU A 125 -12.04 -4.36 18.87
N THR A 126 -11.62 -4.93 17.74
CA THR A 126 -10.22 -5.27 17.49
C THR A 126 -9.41 -4.01 17.14
N ARG A 127 -8.25 -3.87 17.77
CA ARG A 127 -7.31 -2.78 17.49
C ARG A 127 -6.16 -3.27 16.62
N LEU A 128 -6.01 -2.65 15.45
CA LEU A 128 -4.93 -2.92 14.51
C LEU A 128 -3.80 -1.90 14.69
N VAL A 129 -2.59 -2.37 15.00
CA VAL A 129 -1.40 -1.52 15.12
C VAL A 129 -0.31 -2.04 14.21
N HIS A 130 0.24 -1.18 13.36
CA HIS A 130 1.36 -1.49 12.47
C HIS A 130 2.65 -0.88 12.99
N PHE A 131 3.62 -1.71 13.40
CA PHE A 131 4.99 -1.29 13.70
C PHE A 131 5.84 -1.40 12.45
N ILE A 132 6.33 -0.28 11.92
CA ILE A 132 6.98 -0.18 10.62
C ILE A 132 8.22 0.73 10.61
N GLY A 133 9.03 0.66 9.57
CA GLY A 133 10.01 1.69 9.22
C GLY A 133 9.34 2.87 8.52
N LYS A 134 9.93 4.06 8.62
CA LYS A 134 9.35 5.31 8.07
C LYS A 134 9.13 5.29 6.56
N ASP A 135 9.87 4.50 5.83
CA ASP A 135 9.73 4.29 4.38
C ASP A 135 8.40 3.64 4.00
N ASN A 136 7.74 2.98 4.96
CA ASN A 136 6.46 2.31 4.77
C ASN A 136 5.24 3.11 5.27
N ILE A 137 5.41 4.35 5.74
CA ILE A 137 4.32 5.16 6.28
C ILE A 137 3.20 5.35 5.26
N VAL A 138 3.51 5.82 4.06
CA VAL A 138 2.50 6.08 3.00
C VAL A 138 1.74 4.80 2.67
N PHE A 139 2.44 3.68 2.67
CA PHE A 139 1.85 2.40 2.34
C PHE A 139 0.83 1.94 3.39
N HIS A 140 1.16 2.06 4.68
CA HIS A 140 0.32 1.61 5.79
C HIS A 140 -0.71 2.65 6.25
N CYS A 141 -0.50 3.93 5.94
CA CYS A 141 -1.43 4.98 6.35
C CYS A 141 -2.36 5.46 5.23
N ILE A 142 -1.98 5.29 3.96
CA ILE A 142 -2.74 5.79 2.81
C ILE A 142 -3.21 4.66 1.91
N ILE A 143 -2.28 3.85 1.37
CA ILE A 143 -2.60 2.86 0.33
C ILE A 143 -3.41 1.70 0.91
N PHE A 144 -2.88 1.02 1.91
CA PHE A 144 -3.55 -0.14 2.51
C PHE A 144 -4.89 0.21 3.18
N PRO A 145 -5.00 1.29 3.98
CA PRO A 145 -6.31 1.72 4.49
C PRO A 145 -7.32 2.05 3.40
N THR A 146 -6.87 2.61 2.26
CA THR A 146 -7.77 2.84 1.12
C THR A 146 -8.27 1.53 0.53
N MET A 147 -7.44 0.51 0.43
CA MET A 147 -7.87 -0.82 -0.03
C MET A 147 -8.90 -1.44 0.93
N LEU A 148 -8.64 -1.39 2.23
CA LEU A 148 -9.56 -1.88 3.27
C LEU A 148 -10.90 -1.13 3.22
N LYS A 149 -10.85 0.20 3.10
CA LYS A 149 -12.03 1.06 2.97
C LYS A 149 -12.83 0.79 1.69
N ALA A 150 -12.13 0.57 0.58
CA ALA A 150 -12.75 0.26 -0.71
C ALA A 150 -13.49 -1.09 -0.69
N HIS A 151 -12.95 -2.07 0.03
CA HIS A 151 -13.59 -3.37 0.25
C HIS A 151 -14.83 -3.24 1.16
N GLY A 152 -14.71 -2.49 2.27
CA GLY A 152 -15.83 -2.10 3.13
C GLY A 152 -15.92 -2.83 4.46
N ASP A 153 -15.46 -4.07 4.58
CA ASP A 153 -15.74 -4.93 5.75
C ASP A 153 -14.59 -5.02 6.76
N TYR A 154 -13.48 -4.33 6.50
CA TYR A 154 -12.28 -4.41 7.32
C TYR A 154 -12.16 -3.25 8.31
N ILE A 155 -11.56 -3.53 9.48
CA ILE A 155 -11.12 -2.48 10.41
C ILE A 155 -9.94 -1.71 9.81
N LEU A 156 -9.76 -0.50 10.28
CA LEU A 156 -8.65 0.37 9.88
C LEU A 156 -7.58 0.42 10.98
N PRO A 157 -6.32 0.78 10.65
CA PRO A 157 -5.28 0.96 11.65
C PRO A 157 -5.67 1.98 12.72
N ASP A 158 -5.60 1.58 13.98
CA ASP A 158 -5.74 2.45 15.14
C ASP A 158 -4.47 3.28 15.37
N ASN A 159 -3.30 2.66 15.13
CA ASN A 159 -2.02 3.35 15.21
C ASN A 159 -0.99 2.75 14.26
N VAL A 160 -0.05 3.60 13.82
CA VAL A 160 1.05 3.19 12.92
C VAL A 160 2.37 3.77 13.44
N PRO A 161 2.94 3.21 14.53
CA PRO A 161 4.24 3.62 15.02
C PRO A 161 5.35 3.34 14.00
N ALA A 162 6.00 4.39 13.50
CA ALA A 162 7.10 4.26 12.55
C ALA A 162 8.44 4.65 13.19
N ASN A 163 9.47 3.82 12.98
CA ASN A 163 10.83 4.10 13.40
C ASN A 163 11.59 4.86 12.30
N GLU A 164 12.48 5.75 12.75
CA GLU A 164 13.49 6.37 11.88
C GLU A 164 14.53 5.32 11.45
N PHE A 165 15.29 5.64 10.41
CA PHE A 165 16.43 4.81 10.02
C PHE A 165 17.51 4.83 11.10
N LEU A 166 18.10 3.68 11.34
CA LEU A 166 19.32 3.59 12.14
C LEU A 166 20.51 3.81 11.19
N ASN A 167 21.09 5.00 11.23
CA ASN A 167 22.30 5.30 10.47
C ASN A 167 23.52 4.92 11.30
N LEU A 168 24.57 4.40 10.64
CA LEU A 168 25.88 4.21 11.22
C LEU A 168 26.67 5.54 11.07
N GLU A 169 27.65 5.75 11.95
CA GLU A 169 28.38 7.05 12.04
C GLU A 169 29.10 7.49 10.75
N ASP A 170 29.33 6.58 9.82
CA ASP A 170 30.08 6.83 8.58
C ASP A 170 29.23 6.76 7.30
N ASP A 171 27.88 6.81 7.38
CA ASP A 171 26.96 6.79 6.23
C ASP A 171 26.24 8.15 6.03
#